data_3427e55d04b82bff36a3ac0f695fccd0
#
_entry.id   3427e55d04b82bff36a3ac0f695fccd0
#
_cell.length_a   1.000
_cell.length_b   1.000
_cell.length_c   1.000
_cell.angle_alpha   90.00
_cell.angle_beta   90.00
_cell.angle_gamma   90.00
#
_symmetry.space_group_name_H-M   'P 1'
#
loop_
_entity.id
_entity.type
_entity.pdbx_description
1 polymer ?
#
loop_
_entity_poly.entity_id
_entity_poly.type
_entity_poly.pdbx_seq_one_letter_code
_entity_poly.pdbx_strand_id
1 'polypeptide(L)'
;MIELHVHLDGSLRPKTIWELAAIQDGQQPAADLAGLGTLMQAPVPCSSLSEYLSRFALPLKYLQTGAALERVAFELTEDLAGEGVGYAEIRFAPQLSTERGLSQMEVTETVAAGVKRGMAAYPGIKIGLLLCCMRGIDDSTYRANMETLKIAADCMEDGEKGRIVCGVDLAGAEEVYDTGLFRSLFEEADRYGLKRTIHAGEAAGPDSMWKALEMGALR
;
A
#
# COMPACT_ATOMS: atom_id res chain seq x y z
N MET A 1 14.78 10.37 -11.19
CA MET A 1 13.32 10.22 -11.43
C MET A 1 12.58 10.39 -10.12
N ILE A 2 11.29 10.77 -10.14
CA ILE A 2 10.40 10.82 -8.97
C ILE A 2 9.23 9.88 -9.26
N GLU A 3 8.93 8.97 -8.32
CA GLU A 3 7.78 8.06 -8.36
C GLU A 3 6.82 8.39 -7.20
N LEU A 4 5.59 8.76 -7.53
CA LEU A 4 4.62 9.20 -6.51
C LEU A 4 3.45 8.21 -6.35
N HIS A 5 3.42 7.11 -7.12
CA HIS A 5 2.31 6.17 -7.11
C HIS A 5 2.76 4.72 -7.31
N VAL A 6 3.34 4.13 -6.29
CA VAL A 6 3.74 2.72 -6.29
C VAL A 6 3.17 1.99 -5.07
N HIS A 7 2.51 0.86 -5.31
CA HIS A 7 1.92 0.00 -4.27
C HIS A 7 2.91 -1.07 -3.84
N LEU A 8 3.14 -1.21 -2.53
CA LEU A 8 4.00 -2.27 -1.98
C LEU A 8 3.49 -3.65 -2.36
N ASP A 9 2.20 -3.89 -2.14
CA ASP A 9 1.50 -5.15 -2.38
C ASP A 9 1.28 -5.47 -3.87
N GLY A 10 1.46 -4.49 -4.75
CA GLY A 10 1.45 -4.64 -6.21
C GLY A 10 2.82 -4.78 -6.86
N SER A 11 3.91 -4.66 -6.09
CA SER A 11 5.27 -4.55 -6.63
C SER A 11 6.21 -5.68 -6.21
N LEU A 12 5.66 -6.84 -5.82
CA LEU A 12 6.46 -7.99 -5.42
C LEU A 12 7.11 -8.68 -6.62
N ARG A 13 8.37 -9.08 -6.45
CA ARG A 13 9.04 -9.94 -7.42
C ARG A 13 8.39 -11.34 -7.43
N PRO A 14 8.09 -11.93 -8.59
CA PRO A 14 7.55 -13.31 -8.65
C PRO A 14 8.43 -14.32 -7.91
N LYS A 15 9.76 -14.17 -7.97
CA LYS A 15 10.70 -15.03 -7.24
C LYS A 15 10.49 -14.94 -5.72
N THR A 16 10.20 -13.78 -5.19
CA THR A 16 9.95 -13.58 -3.75
C THR A 16 8.67 -14.28 -3.31
N ILE A 17 7.58 -14.14 -4.09
CA ILE A 17 6.34 -14.89 -3.82
C ILE A 17 6.61 -16.41 -3.90
N TRP A 18 7.38 -16.86 -4.87
CA TRP A 18 7.76 -18.28 -4.99
C TRP A 18 8.44 -18.81 -3.74
N GLU A 19 9.42 -18.08 -3.23
CA GLU A 19 10.18 -18.46 -2.03
C GLU A 19 9.32 -18.39 -0.76
N LEU A 20 8.49 -17.33 -0.62
CA LEU A 20 7.56 -17.19 0.50
C LEU A 20 6.52 -18.30 0.53
N ALA A 21 5.98 -18.69 -0.63
CA ALA A 21 5.03 -19.81 -0.75
C ALA A 21 5.66 -21.14 -0.30
N ALA A 22 6.89 -21.42 -0.69
CA ALA A 22 7.61 -22.60 -0.23
C ALA A 22 7.78 -22.62 1.29
N ILE A 23 8.08 -21.47 1.90
CA ILE A 23 8.28 -21.33 3.36
C ILE A 23 6.95 -21.41 4.11
N GLN A 24 5.90 -20.74 3.62
CA GLN A 24 4.66 -20.56 4.36
C GLN A 24 3.64 -21.69 4.12
N ASP A 25 3.57 -22.22 2.91
CA ASP A 25 2.57 -23.21 2.49
C ASP A 25 3.18 -24.59 2.16
N GLY A 26 4.51 -24.66 1.97
CA GLY A 26 5.20 -25.88 1.53
C GLY A 26 4.89 -26.29 0.08
N GLN A 27 4.20 -25.45 -0.69
CA GLN A 27 3.83 -25.68 -2.09
C GLN A 27 3.86 -24.40 -2.90
N GLN A 28 4.00 -24.52 -4.21
CA GLN A 28 4.07 -23.39 -5.12
C GLN A 28 2.65 -22.99 -5.61
N PRO A 29 2.39 -21.69 -5.79
CA PRO A 29 1.09 -21.20 -6.29
C PRO A 29 0.90 -21.37 -7.80
N ALA A 30 1.95 -21.76 -8.53
CA ALA A 30 1.95 -22.00 -9.97
C ALA A 30 2.91 -23.14 -10.35
N ALA A 31 2.87 -23.61 -11.59
CA ALA A 31 3.75 -24.67 -12.09
C ALA A 31 5.22 -24.19 -12.21
N ASP A 32 5.42 -22.92 -12.53
CA ASP A 32 6.72 -22.28 -12.70
C ASP A 32 6.66 -20.78 -12.42
N LEU A 33 7.81 -20.11 -12.45
CA LEU A 33 7.92 -18.66 -12.22
C LEU A 33 7.21 -17.82 -13.30
N ALA A 34 7.16 -18.29 -14.55
CA ALA A 34 6.49 -17.58 -15.63
C ALA A 34 4.96 -17.60 -15.43
N GLY A 35 4.41 -18.77 -15.08
CA GLY A 35 3.02 -18.94 -14.71
C GLY A 35 2.64 -18.10 -13.47
N LEU A 36 3.53 -18.04 -12.47
CA LEU A 36 3.33 -17.17 -11.31
C LEU A 36 3.29 -15.71 -11.72
N GLY A 37 4.22 -15.24 -12.55
CA GLY A 37 4.22 -13.88 -13.08
C GLY A 37 2.90 -13.53 -13.78
N THR A 38 2.35 -14.45 -14.55
CA THR A 38 1.04 -14.27 -15.21
C THR A 38 -0.11 -14.14 -14.20
N LEU A 39 -0.07 -14.89 -13.09
CA LEU A 39 -1.07 -14.79 -12.02
C LEU A 39 -1.01 -13.45 -11.28
N MET A 40 0.16 -12.85 -11.18
CA MET A 40 0.39 -11.58 -10.47
C MET A 40 0.11 -10.36 -11.34
N GLN A 41 0.04 -10.50 -12.66
CA GLN A 41 -0.21 -9.39 -13.58
C GLN A 41 -1.68 -9.27 -13.96
N ALA A 42 -2.15 -8.04 -14.08
CA ALA A 42 -3.44 -7.78 -14.68
C ALA A 42 -3.41 -8.14 -16.18
N PRO A 43 -4.50 -8.71 -16.74
CA PRO A 43 -4.55 -9.00 -18.17
C PRO A 43 -4.54 -7.72 -18.99
N VAL A 44 -4.06 -7.81 -20.23
CA VAL A 44 -4.14 -6.70 -21.20
C VAL A 44 -4.94 -7.18 -22.42
N PRO A 45 -6.13 -6.59 -22.66
CA PRO A 45 -6.79 -5.54 -21.90
C PRO A 45 -7.36 -6.04 -20.57
N CYS A 46 -7.39 -5.17 -19.54
CA CYS A 46 -8.10 -5.40 -18.29
C CYS A 46 -9.55 -4.90 -18.43
N SER A 47 -10.53 -5.70 -18.01
CA SER A 47 -11.94 -5.43 -18.27
C SER A 47 -12.62 -4.53 -17.24
N SER A 48 -12.09 -4.49 -16.00
CA SER A 48 -12.64 -3.73 -14.87
C SER A 48 -11.60 -3.48 -13.78
N LEU A 49 -11.88 -2.52 -12.91
CA LEU A 49 -11.07 -2.31 -11.71
C LEU A 49 -11.11 -3.54 -10.78
N SER A 50 -12.25 -4.20 -10.64
CA SER A 50 -12.38 -5.44 -9.86
C SER A 50 -11.46 -6.56 -10.38
N GLU A 51 -11.33 -6.72 -11.69
CA GLU A 51 -10.41 -7.69 -12.29
C GLU A 51 -8.95 -7.32 -11.96
N TYR A 52 -8.58 -6.04 -12.06
CA TYR A 52 -7.26 -5.54 -11.67
C TYR A 52 -6.98 -5.82 -10.19
N LEU A 53 -7.89 -5.42 -9.28
CA LEU A 53 -7.74 -5.58 -7.84
C LEU A 53 -7.65 -7.06 -7.41
N SER A 54 -8.23 -7.99 -8.19
CA SER A 54 -8.11 -9.42 -7.90
C SER A 54 -6.67 -9.93 -7.89
N ARG A 55 -5.74 -9.23 -8.56
CA ARG A 55 -4.32 -9.61 -8.63
C ARG A 55 -3.56 -9.38 -7.33
N PHE A 56 -4.08 -8.54 -6.45
CA PHE A 56 -3.49 -8.30 -5.13
C PHE A 56 -3.73 -9.44 -4.14
N ALA A 57 -4.74 -10.28 -4.36
CA ALA A 57 -5.07 -11.38 -3.44
C ALA A 57 -3.90 -12.35 -3.22
N LEU A 58 -3.18 -12.70 -4.29
CA LEU A 58 -2.05 -13.63 -4.20
C LEU A 58 -0.84 -13.02 -3.45
N PRO A 59 -0.35 -11.82 -3.77
CA PRO A 59 0.68 -11.16 -2.98
C PRO A 59 0.30 -10.97 -1.51
N LEU A 60 -0.90 -10.47 -1.23
CA LEU A 60 -1.37 -10.22 0.14
C LEU A 60 -1.42 -11.50 1.00
N LYS A 61 -1.76 -12.65 0.43
CA LYS A 61 -1.70 -13.95 1.12
C LYS A 61 -0.34 -14.20 1.78
N TYR A 62 0.75 -13.77 1.14
CA TYR A 62 2.12 -13.99 1.61
C TYR A 62 2.71 -12.82 2.39
N LEU A 63 2.03 -11.67 2.43
CA LEU A 63 2.44 -10.48 3.19
C LEU A 63 1.83 -10.44 4.60
N GLN A 64 1.75 -11.59 5.28
CA GLN A 64 1.12 -11.71 6.60
C GLN A 64 2.14 -11.93 7.73
N THR A 65 3.43 -11.75 7.47
CA THR A 65 4.50 -11.91 8.48
C THR A 65 5.51 -10.76 8.41
N GLY A 66 6.09 -10.38 9.56
CA GLY A 66 7.08 -9.30 9.60
C GLY A 66 8.27 -9.55 8.68
N ALA A 67 8.78 -10.79 8.61
CA ALA A 67 9.91 -11.13 7.74
C ALA A 67 9.57 -10.92 6.24
N ALA A 68 8.35 -11.27 5.80
CA ALA A 68 7.92 -11.06 4.42
C ALA A 68 7.75 -9.57 4.10
N LEU A 69 7.09 -8.81 4.99
CA LEU A 69 6.87 -7.37 4.84
C LEU A 69 8.19 -6.59 4.78
N GLU A 70 9.12 -6.85 5.70
CA GLU A 70 10.43 -6.20 5.73
C GLU A 70 11.23 -6.51 4.46
N ARG A 71 11.22 -7.79 4.02
CA ARG A 71 11.90 -8.23 2.80
C ARG A 71 11.37 -7.51 1.58
N VAL A 72 10.05 -7.51 1.38
CA VAL A 72 9.41 -6.91 0.20
C VAL A 72 9.62 -5.40 0.16
N ALA A 73 9.55 -4.73 1.31
CA ALA A 73 9.82 -3.31 1.41
C ALA A 73 11.28 -2.96 1.06
N PHE A 74 12.23 -3.80 1.47
CA PHE A 74 13.63 -3.67 1.08
C PHE A 74 13.81 -3.90 -0.43
N GLU A 75 13.24 -4.98 -0.97
CA GLU A 75 13.37 -5.33 -2.39
C GLU A 75 12.76 -4.27 -3.31
N LEU A 76 11.60 -3.69 -2.96
CA LEU A 76 11.01 -2.59 -3.73
C LEU A 76 11.92 -1.33 -3.69
N THR A 77 12.53 -1.03 -2.53
CA THR A 77 13.50 0.07 -2.44
C THR A 77 14.70 -0.16 -3.35
N GLU A 78 15.21 -1.40 -3.41
CA GLU A 78 16.31 -1.81 -4.29
C GLU A 78 15.93 -1.66 -5.77
N ASP A 79 14.75 -2.13 -6.17
CA ASP A 79 14.26 -2.05 -7.55
C ASP A 79 14.13 -0.60 -8.01
N LEU A 80 13.48 0.25 -7.20
CA LEU A 80 13.34 1.68 -7.47
C LEU A 80 14.71 2.40 -7.58
N ALA A 81 15.64 2.06 -6.70
CA ALA A 81 16.99 2.61 -6.77
C ALA A 81 17.72 2.15 -8.04
N GLY A 82 17.57 0.88 -8.43
CA GLY A 82 18.11 0.32 -9.66
C GLY A 82 17.56 0.98 -10.93
N GLU A 83 16.31 1.44 -10.89
CA GLU A 83 15.65 2.20 -11.96
C GLU A 83 16.04 3.69 -11.99
N GLY A 84 16.88 4.16 -11.06
CA GLY A 84 17.33 5.55 -10.98
C GLY A 84 16.30 6.50 -10.37
N VAL A 85 15.39 5.99 -9.56
CA VAL A 85 14.44 6.80 -8.78
C VAL A 85 15.18 7.44 -7.62
N GLY A 86 15.11 8.78 -7.52
CA GLY A 86 15.72 9.55 -6.41
C GLY A 86 14.76 9.83 -5.26
N TYR A 87 13.45 9.80 -5.52
CA TYR A 87 12.39 9.93 -4.52
C TYR A 87 11.18 9.07 -4.90
N ALA A 88 10.64 8.32 -3.94
CA ALA A 88 9.41 7.57 -4.15
C ALA A 88 8.43 7.70 -2.96
N GLU A 89 7.14 7.59 -3.25
CA GLU A 89 6.08 7.41 -2.24
C GLU A 89 5.46 6.03 -2.42
N ILE A 90 5.84 5.11 -1.52
CA ILE A 90 5.31 3.74 -1.48
C ILE A 90 4.04 3.74 -0.63
N ARG A 91 2.96 3.18 -1.18
CA ARG A 91 1.68 3.05 -0.48
C ARG A 91 1.31 1.59 -0.21
N PHE A 92 0.63 1.35 0.89
CA PHE A 92 0.09 0.05 1.27
C PHE A 92 -0.98 0.22 2.36
N ALA A 93 -1.88 -0.77 2.49
CA ALA A 93 -2.91 -0.80 3.52
C ALA A 93 -2.46 -1.72 4.67
N PRO A 94 -2.06 -1.19 5.85
CA PRO A 94 -1.58 -2.03 6.96
C PRO A 94 -2.62 -3.06 7.40
N GLN A 95 -3.90 -2.69 7.37
CA GLN A 95 -5.03 -3.55 7.75
C GLN A 95 -5.14 -4.84 6.93
N LEU A 96 -4.55 -4.90 5.71
CA LEU A 96 -4.59 -6.08 4.86
C LEU A 96 -3.50 -7.12 5.19
N SER A 97 -2.62 -6.83 6.15
CA SER A 97 -1.52 -7.71 6.55
C SER A 97 -1.60 -8.16 8.02
N THR A 98 -2.81 -8.21 8.58
CA THR A 98 -3.06 -8.52 10.01
C THR A 98 -3.63 -9.93 10.26
N GLU A 99 -3.89 -10.73 9.23
CA GLU A 99 -4.56 -12.03 9.33
C GLU A 99 -3.81 -13.06 10.18
N ARG A 100 -2.48 -12.92 10.30
CA ARG A 100 -1.63 -13.81 11.11
C ARG A 100 -1.23 -13.20 12.46
N GLY A 101 -1.97 -12.20 12.93
CA GLY A 101 -1.87 -11.66 14.29
C GLY A 101 -0.96 -10.45 14.45
N LEU A 102 -0.40 -9.89 13.38
CA LEU A 102 0.25 -8.58 13.45
C LEU A 102 -0.81 -7.50 13.63
N SER A 103 -0.53 -6.50 14.45
CA SER A 103 -1.29 -5.24 14.49
C SER A 103 -0.93 -4.36 13.28
N GLN A 104 -1.78 -3.41 12.92
CA GLN A 104 -1.47 -2.44 11.87
C GLN A 104 -0.21 -1.62 12.18
N MET A 105 0.05 -1.31 13.46
CA MET A 105 1.27 -0.62 13.88
C MET A 105 2.51 -1.48 13.60
N GLU A 106 2.51 -2.76 14.00
CA GLU A 106 3.63 -3.68 13.73
C GLU A 106 3.88 -3.86 12.24
N VAL A 107 2.83 -3.94 11.42
CA VAL A 107 2.93 -3.95 9.96
C VAL A 107 3.64 -2.68 9.46
N THR A 108 3.19 -1.51 9.92
CA THR A 108 3.74 -0.21 9.52
C THR A 108 5.22 -0.07 9.92
N GLU A 109 5.56 -0.43 11.15
CA GLU A 109 6.94 -0.38 11.65
C GLU A 109 7.86 -1.34 10.88
N THR A 110 7.36 -2.54 10.56
CA THR A 110 8.13 -3.54 9.80
C THR A 110 8.40 -3.10 8.37
N VAL A 111 7.40 -2.56 7.67
CA VAL A 111 7.59 -1.98 6.33
C VAL A 111 8.57 -0.81 6.39
N ALA A 112 8.42 0.07 7.37
CA ALA A 112 9.34 1.19 7.59
C ALA A 112 10.79 0.72 7.84
N ALA A 113 10.99 -0.37 8.59
CA ALA A 113 12.31 -0.96 8.81
C ALA A 113 12.94 -1.47 7.51
N GLY A 114 12.17 -2.17 6.66
CA GLY A 114 12.63 -2.65 5.36
C GLY A 114 13.04 -1.52 4.43
N VAL A 115 12.21 -0.47 4.32
CA VAL A 115 12.53 0.73 3.53
C VAL A 115 13.76 1.47 4.07
N LYS A 116 13.88 1.67 5.39
CA LYS A 116 15.05 2.32 5.99
C LYS A 116 16.33 1.55 5.71
N ARG A 117 16.28 0.22 5.80
CA ARG A 117 17.41 -0.65 5.44
C ARG A 117 17.76 -0.53 3.95
N GLY A 118 16.75 -0.45 3.07
CA GLY A 118 16.95 -0.22 1.64
C GLY A 118 17.60 1.13 1.35
N MET A 119 17.10 2.23 1.94
CA MET A 119 17.69 3.57 1.79
C MET A 119 19.13 3.63 2.33
N ALA A 120 19.46 2.87 3.37
CA ALA A 120 20.82 2.77 3.87
C ALA A 120 21.75 2.04 2.90
N ALA A 121 21.25 1.00 2.21
CA ALA A 121 21.99 0.28 1.18
C ALA A 121 22.11 1.08 -0.14
N TYR A 122 21.11 1.90 -0.44
CA TYR A 122 21.01 2.71 -1.67
C TYR A 122 20.84 4.20 -1.33
N PRO A 123 21.87 4.92 -0.91
CA PRO A 123 21.75 6.29 -0.36
C PRO A 123 21.30 7.34 -1.38
N GLY A 124 21.20 7.00 -2.65
CA GLY A 124 20.69 7.86 -3.73
C GLY A 124 19.18 8.01 -3.78
N ILE A 125 18.44 7.14 -3.07
CA ILE A 125 16.96 7.17 -3.03
C ILE A 125 16.45 7.64 -1.67
N LYS A 126 15.35 8.40 -1.70
CA LYS A 126 14.55 8.74 -0.50
C LYS A 126 13.13 8.23 -0.70
N ILE A 127 12.54 7.66 0.36
CA ILE A 127 11.20 7.09 0.30
C ILE A 127 10.33 7.66 1.42
N GLY A 128 9.11 8.05 1.06
CA GLY A 128 8.00 8.28 1.98
C GLY A 128 7.00 7.12 1.91
N LEU A 129 6.33 6.84 3.03
CA LEU A 129 5.24 5.86 3.09
C LEU A 129 3.89 6.57 3.18
N LEU A 130 2.92 6.08 2.43
CA LEU A 130 1.52 6.47 2.52
C LEU A 130 0.71 5.26 3.04
N LEU A 131 -0.04 5.47 4.13
CA LEU A 131 -0.89 4.42 4.69
C LEU A 131 -2.27 4.49 4.06
N CYS A 132 -2.70 3.42 3.39
CA CYS A 132 -3.99 3.37 2.71
C CYS A 132 -5.13 3.01 3.67
N CYS A 133 -6.13 3.86 3.73
CA CYS A 133 -7.46 3.48 4.12
C CYS A 133 -8.12 2.72 2.97
N MET A 134 -9.01 1.78 3.29
CA MET A 134 -9.66 0.95 2.28
C MET A 134 -11.11 1.34 2.07
N ARG A 135 -11.56 1.31 0.81
CA ARG A 135 -12.98 1.46 0.47
C ARG A 135 -13.78 0.28 0.98
N GLY A 136 -14.81 0.56 1.75
CA GLY A 136 -15.76 -0.36 2.36
C GLY A 136 -16.68 0.43 3.29
N ILE A 137 -17.90 -0.04 3.51
CA ILE A 137 -18.93 0.69 4.28
C ILE A 137 -19.38 -0.04 5.54
N ASP A 138 -18.79 -1.21 5.82
CA ASP A 138 -19.07 -1.94 7.05
C ASP A 138 -18.28 -1.37 8.25
N ASP A 139 -18.79 -1.65 9.45
CA ASP A 139 -18.21 -1.14 10.69
C ASP A 139 -16.77 -1.63 10.95
N SER A 140 -16.40 -2.80 10.43
CA SER A 140 -15.04 -3.33 10.61
C SER A 140 -14.05 -2.57 9.76
N THR A 141 -14.38 -2.30 8.50
CA THR A 141 -13.57 -1.46 7.60
C THR A 141 -13.45 -0.04 8.14
N TYR A 142 -14.54 0.54 8.64
CA TYR A 142 -14.47 1.88 9.23
C TYR A 142 -13.52 1.93 10.44
N ARG A 143 -13.62 1.00 11.38
CA ARG A 143 -12.70 0.92 12.53
C ARG A 143 -11.26 0.71 12.12
N ALA A 144 -11.01 -0.17 11.15
CA ALA A 144 -9.66 -0.40 10.62
C ALA A 144 -9.08 0.86 9.96
N ASN A 145 -9.87 1.61 9.22
CA ASN A 145 -9.46 2.88 8.63
C ASN A 145 -9.15 3.95 9.70
N MET A 146 -9.97 4.04 10.75
CA MET A 146 -9.71 4.95 11.88
C MET A 146 -8.40 4.61 12.60
N GLU A 147 -8.10 3.32 12.78
CA GLU A 147 -6.83 2.87 13.32
C GLU A 147 -5.66 3.26 12.40
N THR A 148 -5.81 3.08 11.07
CA THR A 148 -4.80 3.49 10.09
C THR A 148 -4.50 5.00 10.19
N LEU A 149 -5.53 5.87 10.29
CA LEU A 149 -5.33 7.31 10.47
C LEU A 149 -4.57 7.65 11.74
N LYS A 150 -4.93 6.99 12.86
CA LYS A 150 -4.24 7.19 14.13
C LYS A 150 -2.77 6.79 14.05
N ILE A 151 -2.47 5.63 13.49
CA ILE A 151 -1.10 5.16 13.29
C ILE A 151 -0.31 6.14 12.41
N ALA A 152 -0.91 6.65 11.33
CA ALA A 152 -0.26 7.66 10.50
C ALA A 152 0.08 8.93 11.29
N ALA A 153 -0.83 9.40 12.16
CA ALA A 153 -0.61 10.55 13.02
C ALA A 153 0.53 10.30 14.02
N ASP A 154 0.47 9.17 14.75
CA ASP A 154 1.48 8.78 15.74
C ASP A 154 2.89 8.69 15.08
N CYS A 155 2.98 8.08 13.89
CA CYS A 155 4.24 7.99 13.12
C CYS A 155 4.76 9.34 12.62
N MET A 156 3.87 10.32 12.38
CA MET A 156 4.27 11.67 11.92
C MET A 156 4.71 12.57 13.08
N GLU A 157 4.23 12.34 14.29
CA GLU A 157 4.62 13.10 15.49
C GLU A 157 5.99 12.69 16.04
N ASP A 158 6.43 11.45 15.85
CA ASP A 158 7.72 10.93 16.32
C ASP A 158 8.90 11.52 15.52
N GLY A 159 9.21 12.80 15.82
CA GLY A 159 10.15 13.64 15.06
C GLY A 159 11.61 13.19 15.10
N GLU A 160 12.02 12.30 16.04
CA GLU A 160 13.43 11.89 16.22
C GLU A 160 13.83 10.67 15.35
N LYS A 161 12.87 9.85 14.92
CA LYS A 161 13.16 8.62 14.14
C LYS A 161 13.12 8.79 12.62
N GLY A 162 13.16 10.03 12.13
CA GLY A 162 13.08 10.32 10.69
C GLY A 162 11.72 9.90 10.13
N ARG A 163 10.83 10.85 9.98
CA ARG A 163 9.47 10.69 9.44
C ARG A 163 9.53 9.97 8.10
N ILE A 164 9.19 8.68 8.10
CA ILE A 164 9.07 7.93 6.86
C ILE A 164 7.61 7.91 6.38
N VAL A 165 6.63 7.88 7.31
CA VAL A 165 5.21 8.05 6.96
C VAL A 165 4.98 9.52 6.66
N CYS A 166 4.50 9.82 5.44
CA CYS A 166 4.34 11.19 4.94
C CYS A 166 2.88 11.58 4.68
N GLY A 167 1.95 10.65 4.82
CA GLY A 167 0.51 10.89 4.67
C GLY A 167 -0.31 9.62 4.57
N VAL A 168 -1.56 9.79 4.17
CA VAL A 168 -2.54 8.71 3.99
C VAL A 168 -3.12 8.73 2.58
N ASP A 169 -3.76 7.62 2.21
CA ASP A 169 -4.44 7.45 0.93
C ASP A 169 -5.79 6.77 1.13
N LEU A 170 -6.65 6.79 0.11
CA LEU A 170 -7.85 5.96 0.01
C LEU A 170 -7.71 5.07 -1.22
N ALA A 171 -7.76 3.76 -1.05
CA ALA A 171 -7.61 2.79 -2.11
C ALA A 171 -8.76 1.75 -2.11
N GLY A 172 -8.85 0.94 -3.16
CA GLY A 172 -9.82 -0.14 -3.29
C GLY A 172 -10.90 0.14 -4.35
N ALA A 173 -12.01 -0.60 -4.30
CA ALA A 173 -13.03 -0.68 -5.33
C ALA A 173 -13.85 0.61 -5.50
N GLU A 174 -13.31 1.57 -6.26
CA GLU A 174 -13.97 2.86 -6.54
C GLU A 174 -15.29 2.67 -7.30
N GLU A 175 -15.38 1.68 -8.18
CA GLU A 175 -16.59 1.36 -8.92
C GLU A 175 -17.76 0.90 -8.03
N VAL A 176 -17.45 0.40 -6.81
CA VAL A 176 -18.43 -0.08 -5.84
C VAL A 176 -18.74 0.98 -4.77
N TYR A 177 -17.72 1.69 -4.33
CA TYR A 177 -17.82 2.63 -3.21
C TYR A 177 -17.45 4.04 -3.63
N ASP A 178 -18.48 4.89 -3.80
CA ASP A 178 -18.31 6.29 -4.20
C ASP A 178 -17.34 7.04 -3.25
N THR A 179 -16.49 7.88 -3.82
CA THR A 179 -15.47 8.64 -3.07
C THR A 179 -16.09 9.52 -1.99
N GLY A 180 -17.27 10.09 -2.21
CA GLY A 180 -17.97 10.95 -1.25
C GLY A 180 -18.39 10.25 0.04
N LEU A 181 -18.50 8.92 0.06
CA LEU A 181 -18.83 8.13 1.26
C LEU A 181 -17.76 8.25 2.36
N PHE A 182 -16.54 8.64 2.00
CA PHE A 182 -15.40 8.70 2.90
C PHE A 182 -15.12 10.11 3.45
N ARG A 183 -16.04 11.07 3.25
CA ARG A 183 -15.87 12.44 3.72
C ARG A 183 -15.60 12.53 5.23
N SER A 184 -16.36 11.82 6.05
CA SER A 184 -16.17 11.81 7.51
C SER A 184 -14.81 11.23 7.93
N LEU A 185 -14.30 10.25 7.19
CA LEU A 185 -12.96 9.70 7.42
C LEU A 185 -11.88 10.76 7.19
N PHE A 186 -12.00 11.55 6.12
CA PHE A 186 -11.02 12.61 5.82
C PHE A 186 -11.19 13.88 6.66
N GLU A 187 -12.39 14.15 7.20
CA GLU A 187 -12.57 15.15 8.27
C GLU A 187 -11.78 14.75 9.53
N GLU A 188 -11.71 13.46 9.85
CA GLU A 188 -10.86 12.98 10.95
C GLU A 188 -9.37 13.08 10.60
N ALA A 189 -8.98 12.78 9.37
CA ALA A 189 -7.61 13.01 8.91
C ALA A 189 -7.19 14.49 9.01
N ASP A 190 -8.11 15.43 8.80
CA ASP A 190 -7.86 16.87 9.03
C ASP A 190 -7.59 17.18 10.50
N ARG A 191 -8.32 16.56 11.43
CA ARG A 191 -8.12 16.75 12.88
C ARG A 191 -6.73 16.28 13.33
N TYR A 192 -6.20 15.25 12.67
CA TYR A 192 -4.83 14.78 12.87
C TYR A 192 -3.77 15.54 12.05
N GLY A 193 -4.16 16.51 11.23
CA GLY A 193 -3.24 17.26 10.38
C GLY A 193 -2.57 16.43 9.28
N LEU A 194 -3.18 15.31 8.88
CA LEU A 194 -2.62 14.38 7.91
C LEU A 194 -2.72 14.92 6.48
N LYS A 195 -1.61 14.83 5.75
CA LYS A 195 -1.62 14.99 4.29
C LYS A 195 -2.24 13.76 3.65
N ARG A 196 -2.93 13.96 2.51
CA ARG A 196 -3.64 12.87 1.85
C ARG A 196 -3.52 12.89 0.35
N THR A 197 -3.52 11.69 -0.22
CA THR A 197 -3.86 11.42 -1.61
C THR A 197 -5.15 10.61 -1.63
N ILE A 198 -5.83 10.55 -2.75
CA ILE A 198 -7.07 9.75 -2.88
C ILE A 198 -7.09 9.15 -4.27
N HIS A 199 -7.17 7.82 -4.38
CA HIS A 199 -7.50 7.18 -5.66
C HIS A 199 -8.90 7.62 -6.07
N ALA A 200 -9.01 8.37 -7.15
CA ALA A 200 -10.27 8.89 -7.64
C ALA A 200 -10.21 9.13 -9.15
N GLY A 201 -11.29 8.78 -9.84
CA GLY A 201 -11.37 8.87 -11.29
C GLY A 201 -10.78 7.67 -12.04
N GLU A 202 -10.36 6.62 -11.34
CA GLU A 202 -9.85 5.40 -11.94
C GLU A 202 -10.97 4.58 -12.60
N ALA A 203 -12.13 4.48 -11.94
CA ALA A 203 -13.30 3.76 -12.43
C ALA A 203 -14.62 4.58 -12.39
N ALA A 204 -14.70 5.66 -11.60
CA ALA A 204 -15.92 6.43 -11.39
C ALA A 204 -15.94 7.80 -12.10
N GLY A 205 -14.93 8.13 -12.90
CA GLY A 205 -14.90 9.33 -13.73
C GLY A 205 -14.61 10.64 -12.97
N PRO A 206 -14.77 11.82 -13.64
CA PRO A 206 -14.32 13.12 -13.14
C PRO A 206 -14.99 13.58 -11.85
N ASP A 207 -16.26 13.24 -11.63
CA ASP A 207 -16.99 13.64 -10.42
C ASP A 207 -16.33 13.08 -9.14
N SER A 208 -15.76 11.90 -9.22
CA SER A 208 -15.00 11.30 -8.13
C SER A 208 -13.74 12.11 -7.79
N MET A 209 -13.06 12.63 -8.81
CA MET A 209 -11.88 13.48 -8.64
C MET A 209 -12.25 14.81 -7.95
N TRP A 210 -13.38 15.42 -8.31
CA TRP A 210 -13.86 16.62 -7.64
C TRP A 210 -14.18 16.38 -6.17
N LYS A 211 -14.83 15.25 -5.84
CA LYS A 211 -15.09 14.84 -4.46
C LYS A 211 -13.78 14.66 -3.67
N ALA A 212 -12.77 14.05 -4.28
CA ALA A 212 -11.45 13.91 -3.66
C ALA A 212 -10.79 15.26 -3.36
N LEU A 213 -10.84 16.21 -4.30
CA LEU A 213 -10.33 17.58 -4.11
C LEU A 213 -11.08 18.31 -3.00
N GLU A 214 -12.42 18.21 -2.94
CA GLU A 214 -13.24 18.78 -1.87
C GLU A 214 -12.90 18.20 -0.48
N MET A 215 -12.42 16.96 -0.43
CA MET A 215 -11.91 16.32 0.79
C MET A 215 -10.44 16.62 1.06
N GLY A 216 -9.85 17.56 0.32
CA GLY A 216 -8.50 18.06 0.52
C GLY A 216 -7.39 17.14 0.01
N ALA A 217 -7.65 16.28 -0.98
CA ALA A 217 -6.60 15.52 -1.65
C ALA A 217 -5.59 16.49 -2.28
N LEU A 218 -4.30 16.21 -2.07
CA LEU A 218 -3.20 16.98 -2.67
C LEU A 218 -2.89 16.49 -4.08
N ARG A 219 -3.21 15.26 -4.38
CA ARG A 219 -3.15 14.59 -5.67
C ARG A 219 -3.95 13.29 -5.61
#